data_45280c4bd58999d41bac4bb99389203f
#
_entry.id   45280c4bd58999d41bac4bb99389203f
#
_cell.length_a   1.000
_cell.length_b   1.000
_cell.length_c   1.000
_cell.angle_alpha   90.00
_cell.angle_beta   90.00
_cell.angle_gamma   90.00
#
_symmetry.space_group_name_H-M   'P 1'
#
loop_
_entity.id
_entity.type
_entity.pdbx_description
1 polymer ?
#
loop_
_entity_poly.entity_id
_entity_poly.type
_entity_poly.pdbx_seq_one_letter_code
_entity_poly.pdbx_strand_id
1 'polypeptide(L)'
;NCFPGYDSSGNLRTPQNPCSMRSIAHRFTPATGWVNAGSLARTVDIPRAVANFRFYATAAMHLANESHDSVGQAAINYTLRQPVGVVGCISPWNLPLYLFTWKIAPAIAAGCTVVAKPSEVTPMTAFELSKLCIEAGLPAGVLNIVHGTGPQVGSAIVSHRRVKAISFTGGTSTGAVLSAAAAPMFKRLSLELGGKNPSIIFDDADIEQALATTLNSSFRNQGQICLCASRVLVHRSIYARFVERLTAATKALKIGDPFEPATQQGSLNSAAHLAKVAAAVDVARSLGAQVLCGGRKVPKDHLPPRCKDGFFYEPTILAGLDSACTTEQEEIFGPVISVTPFDDAAHAIRLANGTRYGLATTLWT
;
A
#
# COMPACT_ATOMS: atom_id res chain seq x y z
N ASN A 1 -24.62 -2.24 -13.87
CA ASN A 1 -24.30 -3.35 -12.97
C ASN A 1 -22.81 -3.64 -13.07
N CYS A 2 -22.07 -3.35 -11.97
CA CYS A 2 -20.62 -3.56 -11.90
C CYS A 2 -20.22 -4.94 -11.35
N PHE A 3 -21.22 -5.77 -11.05
CA PHE A 3 -21.02 -7.13 -10.54
C PHE A 3 -21.65 -8.14 -11.50
N PRO A 4 -20.99 -9.26 -11.80
CA PRO A 4 -21.60 -10.35 -12.53
C PRO A 4 -22.74 -10.91 -11.66
N GLY A 5 -23.95 -10.76 -12.11
CA GLY A 5 -25.15 -11.39 -11.53
C GLY A 5 -25.83 -12.22 -12.60
N TYR A 6 -26.54 -13.26 -12.18
CA TYR A 6 -27.39 -14.02 -13.08
C TYR A 6 -28.79 -13.38 -13.17
N ASP A 7 -29.36 -13.36 -14.36
CA ASP A 7 -30.77 -13.00 -14.50
C ASP A 7 -31.70 -14.13 -14.00
N SER A 8 -33.01 -13.89 -14.00
CA SER A 8 -34.00 -14.87 -13.59
C SER A 8 -34.03 -16.16 -14.44
N SER A 9 -33.27 -16.17 -15.54
CA SER A 9 -33.07 -17.32 -16.45
C SER A 9 -31.74 -18.01 -16.27
N GLY A 10 -30.93 -17.61 -15.28
CA GLY A 10 -29.60 -18.20 -15.00
C GLY A 10 -28.47 -17.72 -15.93
N ASN A 11 -28.69 -16.69 -16.74
CA ASN A 11 -27.66 -16.15 -17.62
C ASN A 11 -26.84 -15.07 -16.91
N LEU A 12 -25.53 -15.10 -17.17
CA LEU A 12 -24.58 -14.09 -16.64
C LEU A 12 -24.95 -12.70 -17.20
N ARG A 13 -25.28 -11.76 -16.34
CA ARG A 13 -25.49 -10.37 -16.76
C ARG A 13 -24.13 -9.72 -17.04
N THR A 14 -23.84 -9.42 -18.29
CA THR A 14 -22.69 -8.58 -18.64
C THR A 14 -22.88 -7.17 -18.06
N PRO A 15 -21.83 -6.58 -17.47
CA PRO A 15 -21.90 -5.22 -16.92
C PRO A 15 -22.12 -4.19 -18.04
N GLN A 16 -23.33 -3.68 -18.19
CA GLN A 16 -23.64 -2.71 -19.26
C GLN A 16 -23.51 -1.25 -18.87
N ASN A 17 -22.86 -0.87 -17.76
CA ASN A 17 -22.73 0.56 -17.50
C ASN A 17 -21.44 0.99 -16.79
N PRO A 18 -20.52 1.68 -17.47
CA PRO A 18 -19.37 2.31 -16.82
C PRO A 18 -19.73 3.60 -16.06
N CYS A 19 -21.04 3.94 -15.99
CA CYS A 19 -21.48 5.26 -15.52
C CYS A 19 -21.37 5.48 -14.01
N SER A 20 -21.48 4.43 -13.20
CA SER A 20 -21.47 4.57 -11.73
C SER A 20 -20.10 4.92 -11.15
N MET A 21 -19.02 4.51 -11.82
CA MET A 21 -17.64 4.75 -11.32
C MET A 21 -17.13 6.17 -11.60
N ARG A 22 -17.66 6.87 -12.62
CA ARG A 22 -17.37 8.31 -12.80
C ARG A 22 -18.00 9.15 -11.70
N SER A 23 -19.15 8.73 -11.16
CA SER A 23 -19.81 9.42 -10.04
C SER A 23 -19.03 9.26 -8.72
N ILE A 24 -18.25 8.19 -8.53
CA ILE A 24 -17.35 8.03 -7.38
C ILE A 24 -16.32 9.16 -7.37
N ALA A 25 -15.67 9.42 -8.49
CA ALA A 25 -14.64 10.46 -8.59
C ALA A 25 -15.20 11.87 -8.30
N HIS A 26 -16.47 12.13 -8.60
CA HIS A 26 -17.14 13.42 -8.33
C HIS A 26 -17.69 13.54 -6.90
N ARG A 27 -18.07 12.44 -6.26
CA ARG A 27 -18.60 12.43 -4.88
C ARG A 27 -17.52 12.45 -3.80
N PHE A 28 -16.29 12.10 -4.14
CA PHE A 28 -15.15 12.21 -3.23
C PHE A 28 -14.65 13.66 -3.22
N THR A 29 -15.40 14.53 -2.56
CA THR A 29 -14.88 15.84 -2.20
C THR A 29 -13.84 15.72 -1.10
N PRO A 30 -12.92 16.65 -1.06
CA PRO A 30 -11.69 16.59 -0.31
C PRO A 30 -11.75 16.66 1.23
N ALA A 31 -12.91 16.63 1.82
CA ALA A 31 -13.09 16.88 3.26
C ALA A 31 -12.85 15.68 4.20
N THR A 32 -12.48 14.51 3.70
CA THR A 32 -12.56 13.28 4.48
C THR A 32 -11.27 12.46 4.44
N GLY A 33 -10.38 12.73 5.39
CA GLY A 33 -9.22 11.86 5.65
C GLY A 33 -8.07 11.98 4.63
N TRP A 34 -7.34 13.08 4.69
CA TRP A 34 -6.28 13.47 3.76
C TRP A 34 -4.94 12.79 4.04
N VAL A 35 -4.77 11.61 3.56
CA VAL A 35 -3.44 10.98 3.49
C VAL A 35 -2.78 11.26 2.13
N ASN A 36 -3.59 11.41 1.08
CA ASN A 36 -3.11 11.57 -0.29
C ASN A 36 -3.27 13.03 -0.76
N ALA A 37 -2.27 13.57 -1.45
CA ALA A 37 -2.49 14.75 -2.27
C ALA A 37 -3.66 14.48 -3.22
N GLY A 38 -4.55 15.47 -3.44
CA GLY A 38 -5.74 15.27 -4.26
C GLY A 38 -5.44 14.71 -5.66
N SER A 39 -4.25 15.02 -6.19
CA SER A 39 -3.72 14.42 -7.42
C SER A 39 -3.54 12.91 -7.30
N LEU A 40 -2.99 12.41 -6.19
CA LEU A 40 -2.76 10.98 -5.97
C LEU A 40 -4.09 10.20 -5.83
N ALA A 41 -5.07 10.77 -5.13
CA ALA A 41 -6.39 10.17 -5.04
C ALA A 41 -7.03 10.00 -6.41
N ARG A 42 -6.93 11.02 -7.28
CA ARG A 42 -7.49 11.02 -8.64
C ARG A 42 -6.75 10.13 -9.62
N THR A 43 -5.43 10.00 -9.50
CA THR A 43 -4.58 9.28 -10.47
C THR A 43 -4.24 7.86 -10.05
N VAL A 44 -4.35 7.53 -8.77
CA VAL A 44 -3.97 6.22 -8.23
C VAL A 44 -5.09 5.57 -7.44
N ASP A 45 -5.47 6.11 -6.28
CA ASP A 45 -6.32 5.39 -5.32
C ASP A 45 -7.67 4.99 -5.93
N ILE A 46 -8.39 5.95 -6.52
CA ILE A 46 -9.68 5.70 -7.16
C ILE A 46 -9.56 4.86 -8.44
N PRO A 47 -8.69 5.21 -9.43
CA PRO A 47 -8.55 4.39 -10.63
C PRO A 47 -8.13 2.95 -10.37
N ARG A 48 -7.25 2.73 -9.38
CA ARG A 48 -6.82 1.38 -8.99
C ARG A 48 -7.95 0.59 -8.32
N ALA A 49 -8.79 1.24 -7.53
CA ALA A 49 -9.99 0.61 -6.95
C ALA A 49 -10.95 0.13 -8.05
N VAL A 50 -11.16 0.95 -9.08
CA VAL A 50 -11.96 0.57 -10.26
C VAL A 50 -11.33 -0.60 -11.00
N ALA A 51 -10.00 -0.55 -11.23
CA ALA A 51 -9.27 -1.60 -11.91
C ALA A 51 -9.35 -2.95 -11.15
N ASN A 52 -9.33 -2.93 -9.82
CA ASN A 52 -9.48 -4.14 -9.00
C ASN A 52 -10.81 -4.84 -9.29
N PHE A 53 -11.92 -4.14 -9.26
CA PHE A 53 -13.22 -4.75 -9.56
C PHE A 53 -13.30 -5.28 -10.99
N ARG A 54 -12.80 -4.51 -11.97
CA ARG A 54 -12.77 -4.95 -13.37
C ARG A 54 -11.92 -6.20 -13.56
N PHE A 55 -10.73 -6.21 -13.00
CA PHE A 55 -9.81 -7.33 -13.10
C PHE A 55 -10.42 -8.61 -12.51
N TYR A 56 -10.91 -8.56 -11.27
CA TYR A 56 -11.43 -9.74 -10.61
C TYR A 56 -12.78 -10.21 -11.18
N ALA A 57 -13.60 -9.32 -11.73
CA ALA A 57 -14.80 -9.70 -12.45
C ALA A 57 -14.49 -10.56 -13.70
N THR A 58 -13.45 -10.18 -14.46
CA THR A 58 -13.01 -10.96 -15.62
C THR A 58 -12.20 -12.19 -15.23
N ALA A 59 -11.32 -12.09 -14.23
CA ALA A 59 -10.51 -13.21 -13.75
C ALA A 59 -11.39 -14.38 -13.24
N ALA A 60 -12.53 -14.08 -12.60
CA ALA A 60 -13.46 -15.10 -12.14
C ALA A 60 -14.03 -15.97 -13.28
N MET A 61 -14.15 -15.43 -14.49
CA MET A 61 -14.62 -16.16 -15.68
C MET A 61 -13.57 -17.12 -16.25
N HIS A 62 -12.30 -16.93 -15.89
CA HIS A 62 -11.16 -17.70 -16.39
C HIS A 62 -10.51 -18.58 -15.32
N LEU A 63 -11.19 -18.78 -14.17
CA LEU A 63 -10.71 -19.72 -13.16
C LEU A 63 -10.76 -21.15 -13.69
N ALA A 64 -9.59 -21.72 -13.94
CA ALA A 64 -9.44 -23.09 -14.39
C ALA A 64 -9.47 -24.07 -13.21
N ASN A 65 -10.10 -25.23 -13.42
CA ASN A 65 -9.96 -26.40 -12.58
C ASN A 65 -8.99 -27.37 -13.26
N GLU A 66 -8.24 -28.11 -12.47
CA GLU A 66 -7.31 -29.13 -12.95
C GLU A 66 -7.97 -30.49 -12.92
N SER A 67 -7.70 -31.34 -13.91
CA SER A 67 -8.10 -32.74 -13.91
C SER A 67 -6.97 -33.61 -14.45
N HIS A 68 -6.84 -34.82 -13.94
CA HIS A 68 -5.89 -35.80 -14.39
C HIS A 68 -6.41 -37.23 -14.19
N ASP A 69 -5.97 -38.11 -15.03
CA ASP A 69 -6.28 -39.55 -14.90
C ASP A 69 -5.40 -40.18 -13.82
N SER A 70 -5.97 -41.12 -13.06
CA SER A 70 -5.20 -41.98 -12.17
C SER A 70 -4.69 -43.19 -12.96
N VAL A 71 -3.40 -43.21 -13.26
CA VAL A 71 -2.77 -44.33 -14.01
C VAL A 71 -3.00 -45.66 -13.28
N GLY A 72 -3.55 -46.63 -14.01
CA GLY A 72 -3.86 -47.96 -13.46
C GLY A 72 -5.13 -48.07 -12.63
N GLN A 73 -5.91 -47.00 -12.52
CA GLN A 73 -7.22 -46.99 -11.86
C GLN A 73 -8.26 -46.34 -12.78
N ALA A 74 -9.46 -46.91 -12.85
CA ALA A 74 -10.55 -46.35 -13.63
C ALA A 74 -11.20 -45.16 -12.91
N ALA A 75 -10.37 -44.09 -12.63
CA ALA A 75 -10.79 -42.93 -11.88
C ALA A 75 -10.23 -41.65 -12.50
N ILE A 76 -11.04 -40.61 -12.53
CA ILE A 76 -10.65 -39.24 -12.91
C ILE A 76 -10.56 -38.41 -11.62
N ASN A 77 -9.44 -37.76 -11.42
CA ASN A 77 -9.27 -36.76 -10.35
C ASN A 77 -9.48 -35.35 -10.92
N TYR A 78 -10.26 -34.54 -10.25
CA TYR A 78 -10.43 -33.16 -10.63
C TYR A 78 -10.53 -32.23 -9.39
N THR A 79 -10.10 -30.99 -9.57
CA THR A 79 -10.22 -29.96 -8.55
C THR A 79 -11.54 -29.22 -8.70
N LEU A 80 -12.34 -29.15 -7.65
CA LEU A 80 -13.52 -28.31 -7.58
C LEU A 80 -13.24 -27.11 -6.65
N ARG A 81 -13.18 -25.91 -7.22
CA ARG A 81 -12.98 -24.68 -6.44
C ARG A 81 -14.33 -24.22 -5.90
N GLN A 82 -14.38 -24.01 -4.58
CA GLN A 82 -15.59 -23.56 -3.89
C GLN A 82 -15.29 -22.36 -2.99
N PRO A 83 -16.28 -21.45 -2.74
CA PRO A 83 -16.13 -20.38 -1.78
C PRO A 83 -15.72 -20.91 -0.40
N VAL A 84 -14.76 -20.24 0.23
CA VAL A 84 -14.30 -20.60 1.58
C VAL A 84 -15.31 -20.22 2.67
N GLY A 85 -16.32 -19.41 2.33
CA GLY A 85 -17.37 -18.90 3.22
C GLY A 85 -17.14 -17.43 3.57
N VAL A 86 -17.06 -17.10 4.86
CA VAL A 86 -16.87 -15.71 5.31
C VAL A 86 -15.38 -15.35 5.34
N VAL A 87 -15.03 -14.25 4.69
CA VAL A 87 -13.68 -13.69 4.66
C VAL A 87 -13.63 -12.38 5.44
N GLY A 88 -12.65 -12.24 6.34
CA GLY A 88 -12.34 -10.98 7.03
C GLY A 88 -11.32 -10.18 6.20
N CYS A 89 -11.66 -8.95 5.84
CA CYS A 89 -10.78 -8.05 5.11
C CYS A 89 -10.43 -6.84 5.99
N ILE A 90 -9.14 -6.63 6.26
CA ILE A 90 -8.67 -5.52 7.11
C ILE A 90 -7.65 -4.73 6.31
N SER A 91 -7.95 -3.45 6.04
CA SER A 91 -7.13 -2.58 5.20
C SER A 91 -6.53 -1.40 5.96
N PRO A 92 -5.35 -0.91 5.51
CA PRO A 92 -4.67 0.23 6.10
C PRO A 92 -5.23 1.56 5.58
N TRP A 93 -4.60 2.64 6.02
CA TRP A 93 -5.01 4.03 5.76
C TRP A 93 -4.29 4.69 4.57
N ASN A 94 -3.19 4.14 4.09
CA ASN A 94 -2.28 4.88 3.19
C ASN A 94 -2.75 4.97 1.72
N LEU A 95 -3.53 4.01 1.25
CA LEU A 95 -4.26 4.02 -0.02
C LEU A 95 -5.64 3.42 0.24
N PRO A 96 -6.55 4.21 0.84
CA PRO A 96 -7.68 3.66 1.58
C PRO A 96 -8.68 2.91 0.71
N LEU A 97 -8.99 3.39 -0.49
CA LEU A 97 -9.95 2.73 -1.37
C LEU A 97 -9.29 1.61 -2.19
N TYR A 98 -8.10 1.87 -2.72
CA TYR A 98 -7.36 0.89 -3.51
C TYR A 98 -7.09 -0.39 -2.73
N LEU A 99 -6.49 -0.27 -1.54
CA LEU A 99 -6.14 -1.44 -0.73
C LEU A 99 -7.36 -2.13 -0.11
N PHE A 100 -8.44 -1.40 0.12
CA PHE A 100 -9.71 -1.98 0.55
C PHE A 100 -10.32 -2.85 -0.56
N THR A 101 -10.41 -2.31 -1.77
CA THR A 101 -10.98 -3.03 -2.93
C THR A 101 -10.10 -4.18 -3.39
N TRP A 102 -8.77 -4.09 -3.20
CA TRP A 102 -7.82 -5.17 -3.46
C TRP A 102 -8.14 -6.47 -2.69
N LYS A 103 -8.83 -6.34 -1.55
CA LYS A 103 -9.22 -7.47 -0.70
C LYS A 103 -10.64 -7.94 -0.94
N ILE A 104 -11.57 -7.00 -1.04
CA ILE A 104 -13.00 -7.36 -1.15
C ILE A 104 -13.36 -7.86 -2.56
N ALA A 105 -12.75 -7.31 -3.61
CA ALA A 105 -13.07 -7.69 -4.98
C ALA A 105 -12.76 -9.18 -5.27
N PRO A 106 -11.56 -9.71 -4.98
CA PRO A 106 -11.29 -11.13 -5.19
C PRO A 106 -12.15 -12.05 -4.29
N ALA A 107 -12.42 -11.63 -3.05
CA ALA A 107 -13.25 -12.44 -2.16
C ALA A 107 -14.68 -12.57 -2.69
N ILE A 108 -15.28 -11.48 -3.16
CA ILE A 108 -16.63 -11.49 -3.76
C ILE A 108 -16.62 -12.26 -5.08
N ALA A 109 -15.62 -12.05 -5.93
CA ALA A 109 -15.49 -12.75 -7.22
C ALA A 109 -15.37 -14.28 -7.03
N ALA A 110 -14.74 -14.72 -5.93
CA ALA A 110 -14.66 -16.13 -5.55
C ALA A 110 -15.95 -16.67 -4.88
N GLY A 111 -17.02 -15.89 -4.82
CA GLY A 111 -18.29 -16.29 -4.22
C GLY A 111 -18.34 -16.24 -2.69
N CYS A 112 -17.38 -15.62 -2.04
CA CYS A 112 -17.35 -15.50 -0.59
C CYS A 112 -18.16 -14.30 -0.10
N THR A 113 -18.65 -14.38 1.14
CA THR A 113 -19.18 -13.22 1.86
C THR A 113 -18.08 -12.55 2.65
N VAL A 114 -18.15 -11.23 2.80
CA VAL A 114 -17.06 -10.42 3.34
C VAL A 114 -17.52 -9.61 4.55
N VAL A 115 -16.71 -9.64 5.62
CA VAL A 115 -16.72 -8.66 6.70
C VAL A 115 -15.45 -7.82 6.56
N ALA A 116 -15.61 -6.55 6.20
CA ALA A 116 -14.49 -5.68 5.85
C ALA A 116 -14.36 -4.51 6.82
N LYS A 117 -13.15 -4.31 7.36
CA LYS A 117 -12.80 -3.19 8.23
C LYS A 117 -11.80 -2.27 7.53
N PRO A 118 -12.21 -1.08 7.07
CA PRO A 118 -11.25 -0.04 6.68
C PRO A 118 -10.49 0.50 7.89
N SER A 119 -9.42 1.24 7.66
CA SER A 119 -8.75 1.95 8.74
C SER A 119 -9.68 2.99 9.38
N GLU A 120 -9.61 3.11 10.70
CA GLU A 120 -10.35 4.09 11.49
C GLU A 120 -9.99 5.54 11.18
N VAL A 121 -8.80 5.79 10.63
CA VAL A 121 -8.37 7.15 10.24
C VAL A 121 -8.78 7.54 8.83
N THR A 122 -9.21 6.59 7.98
CA THR A 122 -9.66 6.86 6.61
C THR A 122 -10.90 6.05 6.23
N PRO A 123 -12.00 6.14 7.00
CA PRO A 123 -13.15 5.26 6.82
C PRO A 123 -14.09 5.70 5.68
N MET A 124 -14.06 6.98 5.29
CA MET A 124 -15.09 7.58 4.45
C MET A 124 -15.18 7.01 3.05
N THR A 125 -14.05 6.66 2.44
CA THR A 125 -14.06 6.06 1.10
C THR A 125 -14.73 4.68 1.08
N ALA A 126 -14.55 3.88 2.13
CA ALA A 126 -15.25 2.62 2.29
C ALA A 126 -16.75 2.81 2.54
N PHE A 127 -17.12 3.83 3.32
CA PHE A 127 -18.51 4.20 3.56
C PHE A 127 -19.21 4.61 2.25
N GLU A 128 -18.61 5.48 1.43
CA GLU A 128 -19.19 5.85 0.14
C GLU A 128 -19.25 4.65 -0.83
N LEU A 129 -18.24 3.77 -0.81
CA LEU A 129 -18.28 2.53 -1.59
C LEU A 129 -19.47 1.65 -1.22
N SER A 130 -19.85 1.59 0.06
CA SER A 130 -21.02 0.78 0.48
C SER A 130 -22.32 1.20 -0.21
N LYS A 131 -22.53 2.51 -0.37
CA LYS A 131 -23.69 3.06 -1.09
C LYS A 131 -23.68 2.63 -2.56
N LEU A 132 -22.50 2.72 -3.19
CA LEU A 132 -22.33 2.33 -4.60
C LEU A 132 -22.54 0.81 -4.81
N CYS A 133 -22.13 -0.01 -3.84
CA CYS A 133 -22.41 -1.44 -3.89
C CYS A 133 -23.91 -1.74 -3.86
N ILE A 134 -24.68 -1.00 -3.05
CA ILE A 134 -26.16 -1.11 -3.01
C ILE A 134 -26.77 -0.64 -4.33
N GLU A 135 -26.35 0.54 -4.83
CA GLU A 135 -26.80 1.07 -6.13
C GLU A 135 -26.49 0.11 -7.30
N ALA A 136 -25.36 -0.61 -7.22
CA ALA A 136 -24.94 -1.60 -8.21
C ALA A 136 -25.69 -2.94 -8.11
N GLY A 137 -26.56 -3.11 -7.11
CA GLY A 137 -27.35 -4.32 -6.91
C GLY A 137 -26.60 -5.47 -6.26
N LEU A 138 -25.51 -5.19 -5.49
CA LEU A 138 -24.85 -6.22 -4.70
C LEU A 138 -25.84 -6.75 -3.64
N PRO A 139 -26.11 -8.07 -3.58
CA PRO A 139 -27.07 -8.62 -2.64
C PRO A 139 -26.70 -8.30 -1.18
N ALA A 140 -27.71 -8.05 -0.36
CA ALA A 140 -27.51 -7.79 1.07
C ALA A 140 -26.77 -8.95 1.74
N GLY A 141 -25.81 -8.60 2.63
CA GLY A 141 -25.00 -9.58 3.36
C GLY A 141 -23.78 -10.10 2.62
N VAL A 142 -23.63 -9.83 1.31
CA VAL A 142 -22.39 -10.22 0.58
C VAL A 142 -21.20 -9.40 1.04
N LEU A 143 -21.35 -8.08 1.16
CA LEU A 143 -20.34 -7.18 1.69
C LEU A 143 -20.88 -6.46 2.94
N ASN A 144 -20.21 -6.64 4.07
CA ASN A 144 -20.55 -6.02 5.33
C ASN A 144 -19.36 -5.19 5.81
N ILE A 145 -19.48 -3.87 5.72
CA ILE A 145 -18.41 -2.94 6.13
C ILE A 145 -18.67 -2.55 7.58
N VAL A 146 -17.65 -2.78 8.43
CA VAL A 146 -17.70 -2.49 9.87
C VAL A 146 -16.60 -1.50 10.23
N HIS A 147 -16.96 -0.50 11.01
CA HIS A 147 -16.04 0.56 11.46
C HIS A 147 -15.64 0.34 12.91
N GLY A 148 -14.42 0.77 13.25
CA GLY A 148 -13.88 0.72 14.61
C GLY A 148 -12.38 0.51 14.62
N THR A 149 -11.80 0.48 15.81
CA THR A 149 -10.35 0.36 16.00
C THR A 149 -9.82 -1.03 15.67
N GLY A 150 -8.54 -1.11 15.33
CA GLY A 150 -7.86 -2.40 15.10
C GLY A 150 -8.00 -3.36 16.29
N PRO A 151 -7.67 -2.94 17.53
CA PRO A 151 -7.77 -3.80 18.70
C PRO A 151 -9.17 -4.33 19.00
N GLN A 152 -10.21 -3.56 18.73
CA GLN A 152 -11.60 -3.97 18.99
C GLN A 152 -12.17 -4.78 17.82
N VAL A 153 -12.40 -4.14 16.69
CA VAL A 153 -13.10 -4.75 15.55
C VAL A 153 -12.20 -5.69 14.77
N GLY A 154 -10.92 -5.30 14.55
CA GLY A 154 -9.95 -6.17 13.88
C GLY A 154 -9.75 -7.49 14.63
N SER A 155 -9.54 -7.44 15.94
CA SER A 155 -9.38 -8.64 16.77
C SER A 155 -10.66 -9.50 16.77
N ALA A 156 -11.85 -8.88 16.84
CA ALA A 156 -13.11 -9.62 16.79
C ALA A 156 -13.29 -10.37 15.47
N ILE A 157 -12.93 -9.76 14.33
CA ILE A 157 -12.96 -10.42 13.01
C ILE A 157 -12.00 -11.62 13.00
N VAL A 158 -10.75 -11.43 13.47
CA VAL A 158 -9.72 -12.48 13.45
C VAL A 158 -10.11 -13.65 14.35
N SER A 159 -10.67 -13.38 15.54
CA SER A 159 -11.05 -14.41 16.52
C SER A 159 -12.40 -15.09 16.23
N HIS A 160 -13.18 -14.60 15.28
CA HIS A 160 -14.53 -15.13 15.06
C HIS A 160 -14.49 -16.48 14.33
N ARG A 161 -15.08 -17.52 14.89
CA ARG A 161 -15.04 -18.91 14.37
C ARG A 161 -15.58 -19.10 12.96
N ARG A 162 -16.55 -18.28 12.54
CA ARG A 162 -17.20 -18.35 11.19
C ARG A 162 -16.36 -17.66 10.12
N VAL A 163 -15.42 -16.80 10.46
CA VAL A 163 -14.48 -16.20 9.53
C VAL A 163 -13.38 -17.22 9.23
N LYS A 164 -13.29 -17.68 7.98
CA LYS A 164 -12.40 -18.79 7.58
C LYS A 164 -11.09 -18.32 6.95
N ALA A 165 -11.08 -17.11 6.41
CA ALA A 165 -9.88 -16.52 5.84
C ALA A 165 -9.77 -15.06 6.26
N ILE A 166 -8.54 -14.56 6.39
CA ILE A 166 -8.23 -13.17 6.70
C ILE A 166 -7.32 -12.63 5.61
N SER A 167 -7.73 -11.52 5.00
CA SER A 167 -6.87 -10.70 4.14
C SER A 167 -6.54 -9.42 4.89
N PHE A 168 -5.25 -9.25 5.22
CA PHE A 168 -4.74 -8.12 6.00
C PHE A 168 -3.64 -7.38 5.25
N THR A 169 -3.66 -6.06 5.29
CA THR A 169 -2.51 -5.21 4.94
C THR A 169 -2.26 -4.23 6.08
N GLY A 170 -1.00 -4.14 6.51
CA GLY A 170 -0.61 -3.24 7.60
C GLY A 170 0.81 -3.51 8.11
N GLY A 171 1.11 -3.02 9.30
CA GLY A 171 2.44 -3.18 9.90
C GLY A 171 2.78 -4.63 10.23
N THR A 172 4.06 -4.98 10.09
CA THR A 172 4.60 -6.34 10.31
C THR A 172 4.30 -6.87 11.72
N SER A 173 4.40 -6.02 12.75
CA SER A 173 4.08 -6.39 14.13
C SER A 173 2.61 -6.77 14.31
N THR A 174 1.70 -6.02 13.70
CA THR A 174 0.27 -6.33 13.70
C THR A 174 0.00 -7.64 12.95
N GLY A 175 0.65 -7.86 11.80
CA GLY A 175 0.57 -9.12 11.06
C GLY A 175 0.97 -10.33 11.90
N ALA A 176 2.04 -10.21 12.69
CA ALA A 176 2.47 -11.28 13.62
C ALA A 176 1.41 -11.60 14.69
N VAL A 177 0.83 -10.56 15.30
CA VAL A 177 -0.26 -10.72 16.29
C VAL A 177 -1.49 -11.39 15.68
N LEU A 178 -1.90 -10.96 14.49
CA LEU A 178 -3.04 -11.56 13.76
C LEU A 178 -2.77 -13.04 13.41
N SER A 179 -1.55 -13.36 12.97
CA SER A 179 -1.15 -14.72 12.63
C SER A 179 -1.22 -15.63 13.85
N ALA A 180 -0.71 -15.19 14.98
CA ALA A 180 -0.77 -15.94 16.24
C ALA A 180 -2.21 -16.19 16.68
N ALA A 181 -3.10 -15.18 16.55
CA ALA A 181 -4.51 -15.32 16.91
C ALA A 181 -5.30 -16.22 15.95
N ALA A 182 -4.94 -16.26 14.67
CA ALA A 182 -5.62 -17.04 13.64
C ALA A 182 -5.18 -18.51 13.60
N ALA A 183 -3.93 -18.81 13.96
CA ALA A 183 -3.30 -20.12 13.85
C ALA A 183 -4.08 -21.24 14.57
N PRO A 184 -4.54 -21.10 15.83
CA PRO A 184 -5.28 -22.16 16.52
C PRO A 184 -6.60 -22.54 15.85
N MET A 185 -7.12 -21.70 14.97
CA MET A 185 -8.36 -21.91 14.22
C MET A 185 -8.13 -22.35 12.77
N PHE A 186 -6.86 -22.58 12.38
CA PHE A 186 -6.45 -22.99 11.05
C PHE A 186 -6.97 -22.07 9.93
N LYS A 187 -7.08 -20.75 10.19
CA LYS A 187 -7.56 -19.79 9.21
C LYS A 187 -6.54 -19.59 8.10
N ARG A 188 -7.06 -19.40 6.87
CA ARG A 188 -6.22 -18.97 5.75
C ARG A 188 -5.84 -17.50 5.94
N LEU A 189 -4.56 -17.18 5.74
CA LEU A 189 -4.03 -15.83 5.87
C LEU A 189 -3.45 -15.37 4.53
N SER A 190 -3.82 -14.16 4.12
CA SER A 190 -3.19 -13.39 3.06
C SER A 190 -2.70 -12.09 3.68
N LEU A 191 -1.39 -11.97 3.82
CA LEU A 191 -0.76 -10.88 4.56
C LEU A 191 0.11 -10.04 3.63
N GLU A 192 -0.18 -8.75 3.57
CA GLU A 192 0.64 -7.72 2.94
C GLU A 192 1.20 -6.84 4.05
N LEU A 193 2.51 -6.84 4.24
CA LEU A 193 3.16 -6.24 5.39
C LEU A 193 4.13 -5.14 4.99
N GLY A 194 4.98 -4.70 5.91
CA GLY A 194 5.98 -3.67 5.68
C GLY A 194 7.11 -4.10 4.75
N GLY A 195 7.91 -3.12 4.34
CA GLY A 195 9.08 -3.30 3.50
C GLY A 195 10.22 -2.35 3.87
N LYS A 196 11.43 -2.71 3.46
CA LYS A 196 12.62 -1.86 3.50
C LYS A 196 13.32 -1.94 2.15
N ASN A 197 12.60 -1.53 1.12
CA ASN A 197 12.88 -1.84 -0.26
C ASN A 197 14.14 -1.11 -0.77
N PRO A 198 15.08 -1.83 -1.42
CA PRO A 198 16.20 -1.22 -2.08
C PRO A 198 15.84 -0.77 -3.50
N SER A 199 16.37 0.40 -3.90
CA SER A 199 16.55 0.81 -5.29
C SER A 199 18.05 0.71 -5.61
N ILE A 200 18.44 -0.18 -6.51
CA ILE A 200 19.82 -0.49 -6.82
C ILE A 200 20.15 0.15 -8.16
N ILE A 201 21.21 0.99 -8.21
CA ILE A 201 21.54 1.79 -9.38
C ILE A 201 23.00 1.52 -9.74
N PHE A 202 23.21 0.82 -10.85
CA PHE A 202 24.53 0.55 -11.43
C PHE A 202 25.01 1.73 -12.26
N ASP A 203 26.27 1.72 -12.62
CA ASP A 203 26.94 2.84 -13.32
C ASP A 203 26.62 2.89 -14.82
N ASP A 204 26.11 1.81 -15.37
CA ASP A 204 25.60 1.71 -16.76
C ASP A 204 24.12 2.08 -16.91
N ALA A 205 23.44 2.40 -15.80
CA ALA A 205 22.02 2.78 -15.81
C ALA A 205 21.75 4.09 -16.55
N ASP A 206 20.54 4.23 -17.12
CA ASP A 206 20.01 5.54 -17.52
C ASP A 206 19.78 6.40 -16.26
N ILE A 207 20.74 7.28 -15.98
CA ILE A 207 20.76 8.09 -14.78
C ILE A 207 19.56 9.04 -14.68
N GLU A 208 19.05 9.56 -15.80
CA GLU A 208 17.91 10.48 -15.80
C GLU A 208 16.63 9.76 -15.39
N GLN A 209 16.37 8.59 -15.97
CA GLN A 209 15.22 7.77 -15.61
C GLN A 209 15.35 7.20 -14.20
N ALA A 210 16.53 6.73 -13.81
CA ALA A 210 16.79 6.21 -12.47
C ALA A 210 16.55 7.28 -11.41
N LEU A 211 17.03 8.51 -11.63
CA LEU A 211 16.82 9.65 -10.72
C LEU A 211 15.34 10.01 -10.57
N ALA A 212 14.65 10.21 -11.70
CA ALA A 212 13.24 10.59 -11.71
C ALA A 212 12.36 9.51 -11.03
N THR A 213 12.64 8.25 -11.33
CA THR A 213 11.89 7.13 -10.74
C THR A 213 12.21 6.94 -9.27
N THR A 214 13.48 7.05 -8.86
CA THR A 214 13.88 6.98 -7.45
C THR A 214 13.21 8.08 -6.64
N LEU A 215 13.24 9.33 -7.12
CA LEU A 215 12.55 10.46 -6.47
C LEU A 215 11.05 10.17 -6.28
N ASN A 216 10.38 9.74 -7.34
CA ASN A 216 8.95 9.46 -7.29
C ASN A 216 8.65 8.24 -6.40
N SER A 217 9.37 7.14 -6.51
CA SER A 217 9.13 5.93 -5.73
C SER A 217 9.43 6.13 -4.24
N SER A 218 10.42 6.95 -3.89
CA SER A 218 10.81 7.21 -2.51
C SER A 218 9.84 8.13 -1.77
N PHE A 219 9.33 9.17 -2.45
CA PHE A 219 8.59 10.25 -1.79
C PHE A 219 7.10 10.32 -2.15
N ARG A 220 6.64 9.49 -3.09
CA ARG A 220 5.21 9.43 -3.41
C ARG A 220 4.39 9.11 -2.17
N ASN A 221 3.26 9.80 -1.99
CA ASN A 221 2.43 9.69 -0.79
C ASN A 221 3.22 9.95 0.51
N GLN A 222 4.18 10.86 0.49
CA GLN A 222 5.07 11.16 1.62
C GLN A 222 5.84 9.93 2.14
N GLY A 223 6.25 9.03 1.25
CA GLY A 223 6.91 7.78 1.63
C GLY A 223 6.01 6.76 2.36
N GLN A 224 4.70 6.99 2.39
CA GLN A 224 3.73 6.16 3.11
C GLN A 224 3.15 5.06 2.21
N ILE A 225 3.99 4.39 1.44
CA ILE A 225 3.63 3.22 0.61
C ILE A 225 4.61 2.10 0.92
N CYS A 226 4.11 0.89 1.15
CA CYS A 226 4.93 -0.29 1.46
C CYS A 226 5.98 -0.59 0.38
N LEU A 227 5.72 -0.20 -0.88
CA LEU A 227 6.62 -0.36 -2.03
C LEU A 227 7.61 0.80 -2.22
N CYS A 228 7.59 1.85 -1.40
CA CYS A 228 8.53 2.96 -1.52
C CYS A 228 9.97 2.47 -1.41
N ALA A 229 10.84 3.00 -2.29
CA ALA A 229 12.28 2.80 -2.19
C ALA A 229 12.80 3.59 -0.98
N SER A 230 13.02 2.91 0.14
CA SER A 230 13.49 3.50 1.39
C SER A 230 15.01 3.42 1.58
N ARG A 231 15.68 2.54 0.80
CA ARG A 231 17.14 2.41 0.71
C ARG A 231 17.55 2.59 -0.74
N VAL A 232 18.43 3.54 -1.03
CA VAL A 232 18.97 3.79 -2.37
C VAL A 232 20.42 3.35 -2.39
N LEU A 233 20.70 2.26 -3.08
CA LEU A 233 22.02 1.68 -3.24
C LEU A 233 22.58 2.15 -4.58
N VAL A 234 23.72 2.83 -4.57
CA VAL A 234 24.29 3.46 -5.78
C VAL A 234 25.72 2.98 -6.00
N HIS A 235 26.05 2.57 -7.21
CA HIS A 235 27.42 2.16 -7.56
C HIS A 235 28.41 3.30 -7.25
N ARG A 236 29.53 2.95 -6.64
CA ARG A 236 30.50 3.93 -6.09
C ARG A 236 30.98 4.94 -7.12
N SER A 237 31.19 4.52 -8.37
CA SER A 237 31.70 5.40 -9.43
C SER A 237 30.78 6.58 -9.76
N ILE A 238 29.46 6.43 -9.56
CA ILE A 238 28.45 7.46 -9.84
C ILE A 238 27.82 8.05 -8.58
N TYR A 239 28.16 7.51 -7.39
CA TYR A 239 27.51 7.83 -6.11
C TYR A 239 27.44 9.34 -5.83
N ALA A 240 28.59 10.03 -5.87
CA ALA A 240 28.63 11.45 -5.53
C ALA A 240 27.71 12.29 -6.42
N ARG A 241 27.81 12.10 -7.75
CA ARG A 241 26.99 12.83 -8.74
C ARG A 241 25.50 12.49 -8.61
N PHE A 242 25.15 11.21 -8.41
CA PHE A 242 23.77 10.80 -8.29
C PHE A 242 23.13 11.36 -7.01
N VAL A 243 23.82 11.26 -5.88
CA VAL A 243 23.32 11.74 -4.57
C VAL A 243 23.17 13.26 -4.54
N GLU A 244 24.10 14.00 -5.13
CA GLU A 244 23.99 15.46 -5.29
C GLU A 244 22.71 15.83 -6.05
N ARG A 245 22.47 15.20 -7.20
CA ARG A 245 21.30 15.45 -8.05
C ARG A 245 20.00 15.02 -7.37
N LEU A 246 19.98 13.85 -6.71
CA LEU A 246 18.83 13.39 -5.95
C LEU A 246 18.49 14.35 -4.81
N THR A 247 19.51 14.86 -4.13
CA THR A 247 19.33 15.83 -3.04
C THR A 247 18.76 17.15 -3.57
N ALA A 248 19.26 17.65 -4.69
CA ALA A 248 18.73 18.86 -5.33
C ALA A 248 17.28 18.69 -5.76
N ALA A 249 16.95 17.57 -6.41
CA ALA A 249 15.58 17.25 -6.83
C ALA A 249 14.63 17.08 -5.63
N THR A 250 15.11 16.47 -4.54
CA THR A 250 14.32 16.30 -3.32
C THR A 250 13.99 17.64 -2.64
N LYS A 251 14.96 18.58 -2.59
CA LYS A 251 14.74 19.94 -2.07
C LYS A 251 13.75 20.74 -2.91
N ALA A 252 13.62 20.44 -4.20
CA ALA A 252 12.68 21.10 -5.12
C ALA A 252 11.24 20.58 -5.01
N LEU A 253 10.98 19.50 -4.27
CA LEU A 253 9.64 18.97 -4.09
C LEU A 253 8.72 19.98 -3.40
N LYS A 254 7.60 20.28 -4.02
CA LYS A 254 6.60 21.23 -3.49
C LYS A 254 5.80 20.60 -2.36
N ILE A 255 5.98 21.14 -1.17
CA ILE A 255 5.23 20.75 0.04
C ILE A 255 4.09 21.76 0.21
N GLY A 256 2.87 21.31 0.49
CA GLY A 256 1.78 22.25 0.71
C GLY A 256 0.39 21.63 0.68
N ASP A 257 -0.53 22.46 0.24
CA ASP A 257 -1.95 22.14 0.19
C ASP A 257 -2.23 20.97 -0.76
N PRO A 258 -2.83 19.86 -0.26
CA PRO A 258 -3.17 18.71 -1.09
C PRO A 258 -4.21 19.00 -2.18
N PHE A 259 -4.92 20.13 -2.12
CA PHE A 259 -5.84 20.55 -3.16
C PHE A 259 -5.16 21.22 -4.35
N GLU A 260 -3.99 21.79 -4.14
CA GLU A 260 -3.23 22.42 -5.19
C GLU A 260 -2.63 21.36 -6.12
N PRO A 261 -2.91 21.40 -7.42
CA PRO A 261 -2.40 20.42 -8.38
C PRO A 261 -0.88 20.30 -8.43
N ALA A 262 -0.18 21.38 -8.09
CA ALA A 262 1.28 21.44 -8.08
C ALA A 262 1.91 20.84 -6.80
N THR A 263 1.12 20.55 -5.77
CA THR A 263 1.62 19.94 -4.52
C THR A 263 2.04 18.50 -4.77
N GLN A 264 3.29 18.20 -4.41
CA GLN A 264 3.88 16.88 -4.53
C GLN A 264 3.96 16.15 -3.17
N GLN A 265 4.05 16.92 -2.08
CA GLN A 265 4.14 16.41 -0.71
C GLN A 265 3.06 17.06 0.16
N GLY A 266 2.18 16.23 0.68
CA GLY A 266 1.13 16.63 1.62
C GLY A 266 1.51 16.38 3.08
N SER A 267 0.49 16.37 3.93
CA SER A 267 0.62 16.03 5.35
C SER A 267 0.82 14.52 5.53
N LEU A 268 1.57 14.13 6.54
CA LEU A 268 1.54 12.77 7.08
C LEU A 268 0.16 12.46 7.67
N ASN A 269 -0.11 11.19 7.87
CA ASN A 269 -1.42 10.70 8.28
C ASN A 269 -1.92 11.25 9.63
N SER A 270 -1.03 11.43 10.61
CA SER A 270 -1.42 11.81 11.97
C SER A 270 -0.27 12.42 12.77
N ALA A 271 -0.59 13.09 13.88
CA ALA A 271 0.41 13.60 14.82
C ALA A 271 1.31 12.48 15.38
N ALA A 272 0.73 11.33 15.71
CA ALA A 272 1.49 10.17 16.19
C ALA A 272 2.47 9.65 15.11
N HIS A 273 2.04 9.63 13.85
CA HIS A 273 2.90 9.21 12.76
C HIS A 273 4.01 10.23 12.47
N LEU A 274 3.72 11.53 12.52
CA LEU A 274 4.73 12.59 12.45
C LEU A 274 5.77 12.43 13.55
N ALA A 275 5.35 12.16 14.78
CA ALA A 275 6.27 11.93 15.90
C ALA A 275 7.15 10.70 15.67
N LYS A 276 6.58 9.60 15.17
CA LYS A 276 7.34 8.37 14.80
C LYS A 276 8.41 8.67 13.76
N VAL A 277 8.07 9.39 12.69
CA VAL A 277 9.01 9.73 11.61
C VAL A 277 10.13 10.63 12.13
N ALA A 278 9.78 11.66 12.92
CA ALA A 278 10.77 12.56 13.51
C ALA A 278 11.74 11.80 14.43
N ALA A 279 11.22 10.96 15.32
CA ALA A 279 12.03 10.13 16.22
C ALA A 279 12.98 9.19 15.46
N ALA A 280 12.53 8.60 14.35
CA ALA A 280 13.38 7.75 13.52
C ALA A 280 14.56 8.52 12.89
N VAL A 281 14.33 9.77 12.49
CA VAL A 281 15.42 10.64 11.97
C VAL A 281 16.34 11.09 13.10
N ASP A 282 15.83 11.34 14.30
CA ASP A 282 16.66 11.70 15.45
C ASP A 282 17.55 10.51 15.89
N VAL A 283 17.02 9.28 15.85
CA VAL A 283 17.81 8.05 16.03
C VAL A 283 18.89 7.95 14.96
N ALA A 284 18.57 8.20 13.68
CA ALA A 284 19.58 8.18 12.61
C ALA A 284 20.73 9.17 12.88
N ARG A 285 20.41 10.39 13.32
CA ARG A 285 21.43 11.39 13.71
C ARG A 285 22.32 10.90 14.85
N SER A 286 21.72 10.31 15.87
CA SER A 286 22.48 9.76 17.01
C SER A 286 23.42 8.61 16.61
N LEU A 287 23.08 7.92 15.51
CA LEU A 287 23.90 6.86 14.90
C LEU A 287 24.93 7.41 13.89
N GLY A 288 25.07 8.72 13.77
CA GLY A 288 26.06 9.37 12.91
C GLY A 288 25.61 9.67 11.48
N ALA A 289 24.32 9.56 11.17
CA ALA A 289 23.81 9.89 9.84
C ALA A 289 24.10 11.34 9.45
N GLN A 290 24.56 11.52 8.24
CA GLN A 290 24.59 12.81 7.57
C GLN A 290 23.20 13.08 6.97
N VAL A 291 22.55 14.17 7.38
CA VAL A 291 21.28 14.62 6.80
C VAL A 291 21.60 15.53 5.62
N LEU A 292 21.43 15.02 4.40
CA LEU A 292 21.76 15.77 3.18
C LEU A 292 20.68 16.81 2.82
N CYS A 293 19.42 16.54 3.18
CA CYS A 293 18.29 17.49 3.12
C CYS A 293 17.19 17.07 4.08
N GLY A 294 16.26 18.00 4.36
CA GLY A 294 15.10 17.75 5.22
C GLY A 294 15.48 17.52 6.69
N GLY A 295 14.91 16.46 7.25
CA GLY A 295 15.21 16.00 8.60
C GLY A 295 14.48 16.78 9.71
N ARG A 296 13.42 17.52 9.38
CA ARG A 296 12.66 18.32 10.34
C ARG A 296 11.21 18.48 9.93
N LYS A 297 10.38 18.87 10.88
CA LYS A 297 9.01 19.31 10.61
C LYS A 297 9.04 20.57 9.74
N VAL A 298 8.13 20.68 8.79
CA VAL A 298 8.00 21.91 8.00
C VAL A 298 7.54 23.05 8.91
N PRO A 299 8.24 24.21 8.91
CA PRO A 299 7.84 25.37 9.68
C PRO A 299 6.41 25.84 9.31
N LYS A 300 5.61 26.20 10.29
CA LYS A 300 4.20 26.57 10.06
C LYS A 300 4.02 27.82 9.18
N ASP A 301 4.99 28.72 9.18
CA ASP A 301 5.03 29.93 8.36
C ASP A 301 5.32 29.63 6.88
N HIS A 302 5.90 28.47 6.58
CA HIS A 302 6.11 28.01 5.21
C HIS A 302 4.87 27.27 4.62
N LEU A 303 3.84 27.05 5.43
CA LEU A 303 2.62 26.36 5.01
C LEU A 303 1.48 27.32 4.70
N PRO A 304 0.63 27.02 3.71
CA PRO A 304 -0.61 27.77 3.49
C PRO A 304 -1.46 27.83 4.77
N PRO A 305 -2.23 28.90 5.00
CA PRO A 305 -2.99 29.08 6.24
C PRO A 305 -3.82 27.87 6.66
N ARG A 306 -4.49 27.19 5.72
CA ARG A 306 -5.32 26.01 5.99
C ARG A 306 -4.52 24.72 6.28
N CYS A 307 -3.20 24.75 6.07
CA CYS A 307 -2.33 23.60 6.30
C CYS A 307 -1.52 23.69 7.59
N LYS A 308 -1.58 24.81 8.31
CA LYS A 308 -0.72 25.09 9.49
C LYS A 308 -0.87 24.09 10.64
N ASP A 309 -2.03 23.44 10.73
CA ASP A 309 -2.29 22.40 11.74
C ASP A 309 -2.08 20.97 11.22
N GLY A 310 -1.57 20.84 9.99
CA GLY A 310 -1.23 19.56 9.39
C GLY A 310 0.12 19.00 9.88
N PHE A 311 0.36 17.74 9.57
CA PHE A 311 1.49 16.96 10.07
C PHE A 311 2.59 16.87 9.01
N PHE A 312 3.18 18.00 8.64
CA PHE A 312 4.15 18.09 7.54
C PHE A 312 5.58 17.81 8.00
N TYR A 313 6.28 16.97 7.25
CA TYR A 313 7.68 16.65 7.45
C TYR A 313 8.44 16.81 6.13
N GLU A 314 9.63 17.41 6.17
CA GLU A 314 10.44 17.63 4.97
C GLU A 314 10.95 16.31 4.40
N PRO A 315 10.90 16.07 3.07
CA PRO A 315 11.55 14.94 2.43
C PRO A 315 13.03 14.90 2.79
N THR A 316 13.48 13.75 3.27
CA THR A 316 14.74 13.59 3.97
C THR A 316 15.62 12.54 3.32
N ILE A 317 16.89 12.88 3.09
CA ILE A 317 17.93 11.96 2.65
C ILE A 317 18.99 11.83 3.72
N LEU A 318 19.28 10.59 4.12
CA LEU A 318 20.29 10.22 5.09
C LEU A 318 21.44 9.49 4.39
N ALA A 319 22.67 9.78 4.80
CA ALA A 319 23.86 9.10 4.29
C ALA A 319 24.81 8.69 5.43
N GLY A 320 25.77 7.81 5.16
CA GLY A 320 26.82 7.43 6.10
C GLY A 320 26.38 6.49 7.22
N LEU A 321 25.27 5.82 7.06
CA LEU A 321 24.76 4.84 8.02
C LEU A 321 25.36 3.44 7.81
N ASP A 322 25.60 2.74 8.90
CA ASP A 322 25.92 1.31 8.88
C ASP A 322 24.67 0.51 8.49
N SER A 323 24.82 -0.48 7.61
CA SER A 323 23.72 -1.30 7.10
C SER A 323 23.00 -2.12 8.17
N ALA A 324 23.66 -2.40 9.30
CA ALA A 324 23.07 -3.11 10.45
C ALA A 324 22.33 -2.21 11.43
N CYS A 325 22.40 -0.88 11.27
CA CYS A 325 21.76 0.05 12.19
C CYS A 325 20.22 0.02 12.08
N THR A 326 19.55 0.41 13.15
CA THR A 326 18.06 0.41 13.22
C THR A 326 17.42 1.17 12.08
N THR A 327 18.00 2.30 11.65
CA THR A 327 17.48 3.11 10.55
C THR A 327 17.48 2.35 9.21
N GLU A 328 18.49 1.50 8.96
CA GLU A 328 18.58 0.65 7.75
C GLU A 328 17.73 -0.62 7.87
N GLN A 329 17.45 -1.07 9.08
CA GLN A 329 16.76 -2.33 9.35
C GLN A 329 15.25 -2.19 9.54
N GLU A 330 14.74 -1.02 10.00
CA GLU A 330 13.33 -0.85 10.33
C GLU A 330 12.62 0.08 9.34
N GLU A 331 11.33 -0.23 9.09
CA GLU A 331 10.47 0.58 8.24
C GLU A 331 10.04 1.88 8.94
N ILE A 332 10.44 3.03 8.38
CA ILE A 332 10.04 4.35 8.89
C ILE A 332 8.62 4.71 8.44
N PHE A 333 8.26 4.36 7.20
CA PHE A 333 6.98 4.64 6.55
C PHE A 333 6.68 6.14 6.43
N GLY A 334 7.69 6.92 6.07
CA GLY A 334 7.63 8.38 5.94
C GLY A 334 8.57 8.88 4.84
N PRO A 335 8.64 10.19 4.61
CA PRO A 335 9.44 10.77 3.54
C PRO A 335 10.95 10.78 3.89
N VAL A 336 11.48 9.62 4.23
CA VAL A 336 12.87 9.44 4.68
C VAL A 336 13.48 8.26 3.95
N ILE A 337 14.61 8.51 3.29
CA ILE A 337 15.40 7.48 2.61
C ILE A 337 16.85 7.54 3.07
N SER A 338 17.55 6.41 2.93
CA SER A 338 19.00 6.34 3.05
C SER A 338 19.66 6.16 1.70
N VAL A 339 20.90 6.65 1.56
CA VAL A 339 21.73 6.45 0.37
C VAL A 339 23.05 5.79 0.78
N THR A 340 23.37 4.67 0.11
CA THR A 340 24.54 3.84 0.46
C THR A 340 25.31 3.47 -0.81
N PRO A 341 26.66 3.66 -0.86
CA PRO A 341 27.45 3.23 -2.00
C PRO A 341 27.68 1.71 -1.96
N PHE A 342 27.76 1.09 -3.14
CA PHE A 342 28.24 -0.28 -3.29
C PHE A 342 29.33 -0.36 -4.36
N ASP A 343 30.16 -1.42 -4.30
CA ASP A 343 31.37 -1.53 -5.15
C ASP A 343 31.15 -2.44 -6.35
N ASP A 344 30.36 -3.50 -6.18
CA ASP A 344 30.08 -4.52 -7.21
C ASP A 344 28.70 -5.17 -6.99
N ALA A 345 28.29 -6.00 -7.93
CA ALA A 345 27.01 -6.70 -7.87
C ALA A 345 26.85 -7.58 -6.62
N ALA A 346 27.91 -8.26 -6.19
CA ALA A 346 27.87 -9.09 -4.99
C ALA A 346 27.66 -8.25 -3.73
N HIS A 347 28.29 -7.06 -3.65
CA HIS A 347 28.08 -6.09 -2.56
C HIS A 347 26.65 -5.54 -2.58
N ALA A 348 26.12 -5.16 -3.75
CA ALA A 348 24.73 -4.70 -3.89
C ALA A 348 23.72 -5.75 -3.42
N ILE A 349 23.91 -7.02 -3.81
CA ILE A 349 23.04 -8.13 -3.39
C ILE A 349 23.10 -8.35 -1.86
N ARG A 350 24.29 -8.30 -1.26
CA ARG A 350 24.42 -8.42 0.21
C ARG A 350 23.67 -7.30 0.93
N LEU A 351 23.85 -6.04 0.49
CA LEU A 351 23.16 -4.91 1.08
C LEU A 351 21.64 -5.00 0.88
N ALA A 352 21.19 -5.35 -0.33
CA ALA A 352 19.77 -5.47 -0.65
C ALA A 352 19.07 -6.49 0.25
N ASN A 353 19.69 -7.68 0.42
CA ASN A 353 19.16 -8.79 1.23
C ASN A 353 19.47 -8.66 2.73
N GLY A 354 20.21 -7.63 3.16
CA GLY A 354 20.66 -7.43 4.53
C GLY A 354 19.57 -6.98 5.51
N THR A 355 18.30 -7.20 5.22
CA THR A 355 17.17 -6.91 6.13
C THR A 355 16.22 -8.10 6.21
N ARG A 356 15.34 -8.10 7.21
CA ARG A 356 14.28 -9.12 7.35
C ARG A 356 13.13 -8.99 6.34
N TYR A 357 13.11 -7.93 5.54
CA TYR A 357 12.06 -7.63 4.57
C TYR A 357 12.41 -8.18 3.19
N GLY A 358 11.38 -8.47 2.39
CA GLY A 358 11.52 -8.99 1.04
C GLY A 358 10.37 -8.58 0.12
N LEU A 359 9.78 -7.39 0.32
CA LEU A 359 8.57 -7.00 -0.38
C LEU A 359 8.81 -6.59 -1.84
N ALA A 360 9.78 -5.69 -2.07
CA ALA A 360 10.06 -5.17 -3.41
C ALA A 360 11.51 -4.73 -3.58
N THR A 361 11.95 -4.65 -4.82
CA THR A 361 13.21 -4.04 -5.23
C THR A 361 13.06 -3.39 -6.60
N THR A 362 13.89 -2.39 -6.87
CA THR A 362 14.06 -1.79 -8.21
C THR A 362 15.52 -1.90 -8.59
N LEU A 363 15.78 -2.31 -9.82
CA LEU A 363 17.12 -2.46 -10.38
C LEU A 363 17.25 -1.60 -11.64
N TRP A 364 18.36 -0.87 -11.72
CA TRP A 364 18.76 0.00 -12.83
C TRP A 364 20.14 -0.41 -13.32
N THR A 365 20.20 -0.91 -14.55
CA THR A 365 21.40 -1.34 -15.27
C THR A 365 21.19 -1.18 -16.77
#